data_d3e99e72dbb55699499ed1be0d0ff46e
#
_entry.id   d3e99e72dbb55699499ed1be0d0ff46e
#
_cell.length_a   1.000
_cell.length_b   1.000
_cell.length_c   1.000
_cell.angle_alpha   90.00
_cell.angle_beta   90.00
_cell.angle_gamma   90.00
#
_symmetry.space_group_name_H-M   'P 1'
#
loop_
_entity.id
_entity.type
_entity.pdbx_description
1 polymer ?
#
loop_
_entity_poly.entity_id
_entity_poly.type
_entity_poly.pdbx_seq_one_letter_code
_entity_poly.pdbx_strand_id
1 'polypeptide(L)'
;RECRCIPEVREILKIEKELSYVTYMHSISTAIYSTMIADSYTQDLDILKKITIGALVHDVGKAAIAKNVLEKKGKLTDTEMKLIRKHCVIGAEMIADMFDKEVQQIVLMHHEKLDGSGYPLGTTEIPSYVQLVTVADIYDALVSNRCYKKAYSHEKAIEMLRKEAVQNKINEKYVERINALRQPN
;
A
#
# COMPACT_ATOMS: atom_id res chain seq x y z
N ARG A 1 -19.94 -4.73 -18.47
CA ARG A 1 -18.72 -4.13 -19.05
C ARG A 1 -17.56 -4.97 -18.53
N GLU A 2 -16.91 -5.71 -19.41
CA GLU A 2 -15.72 -6.48 -19.10
C GLU A 2 -14.66 -5.55 -18.54
N CYS A 3 -14.24 -5.78 -17.30
CA CYS A 3 -13.05 -5.18 -16.73
C CYS A 3 -11.86 -5.77 -17.49
N ARG A 4 -11.44 -5.12 -18.58
CA ARG A 4 -10.22 -5.52 -19.30
C ARG A 4 -9.08 -5.32 -18.32
N CYS A 5 -8.61 -6.40 -17.74
CA CYS A 5 -7.42 -6.38 -16.90
C CYS A 5 -6.26 -5.87 -17.77
N ILE A 6 -5.67 -4.75 -17.37
CA ILE A 6 -4.53 -4.16 -18.05
C ILE A 6 -3.41 -5.20 -18.07
N PRO A 7 -2.87 -5.57 -19.24
CA PRO A 7 -1.89 -6.65 -19.36
C PRO A 7 -0.71 -6.50 -18.40
N GLU A 8 -0.20 -5.29 -18.26
CA GLU A 8 0.93 -4.95 -17.39
C GLU A 8 0.62 -5.26 -15.92
N VAL A 9 -0.58 -4.91 -15.44
CA VAL A 9 -1.03 -5.22 -14.07
C VAL A 9 -1.09 -6.72 -13.86
N ARG A 10 -1.58 -7.47 -14.86
CA ARG A 10 -1.66 -8.94 -14.79
C ARG A 10 -0.28 -9.58 -14.62
N GLU A 11 0.71 -9.12 -15.39
CA GLU A 11 2.08 -9.65 -15.30
C GLU A 11 2.72 -9.32 -13.94
N ILE A 12 2.53 -8.10 -13.43
CA ILE A 12 3.01 -7.72 -12.10
C ILE A 12 2.39 -8.58 -11.01
N LEU A 13 1.08 -8.76 -11.01
CA LEU A 13 0.38 -9.60 -10.04
C LEU A 13 0.80 -11.07 -10.12
N LYS A 14 1.16 -11.57 -11.32
CA LYS A 14 1.73 -12.90 -11.49
C LYS A 14 3.11 -13.01 -10.84
N ILE A 15 3.98 -12.02 -11.04
CA ILE A 15 5.30 -11.96 -10.39
C ILE A 15 5.13 -11.93 -8.85
N GLU A 16 4.26 -11.10 -8.33
CA GLU A 16 3.99 -11.03 -6.88
C GLU A 16 3.48 -12.36 -6.33
N LYS A 17 2.57 -13.02 -7.05
CA LYS A 17 2.02 -14.33 -6.65
C LYS A 17 3.08 -15.43 -6.62
N GLU A 18 4.00 -15.44 -7.59
CA GLU A 18 5.14 -16.37 -7.64
C GLU A 18 6.15 -16.08 -6.52
N LEU A 19 6.35 -14.80 -6.18
CA LEU A 19 7.21 -14.40 -5.08
C LEU A 19 6.63 -14.78 -3.73
N SER A 20 5.38 -14.39 -3.48
CA SER A 20 4.68 -14.62 -2.21
C SER A 20 3.17 -14.48 -2.38
N TYR A 21 2.42 -15.55 -2.13
CA TYR A 21 0.96 -15.49 -2.12
C TYR A 21 0.41 -14.48 -1.10
N VAL A 22 1.11 -14.28 0.02
CA VAL A 22 0.73 -13.29 1.05
C VAL A 22 0.86 -11.88 0.51
N THR A 23 1.95 -11.56 -0.19
CA THR A 23 2.15 -10.25 -0.83
C THR A 23 1.10 -10.00 -1.91
N TYR A 24 0.84 -10.98 -2.77
CA TYR A 24 -0.19 -10.91 -3.79
C TYR A 24 -1.58 -10.60 -3.21
N MET A 25 -2.00 -11.32 -2.16
CA MET A 25 -3.29 -11.07 -1.50
C MET A 25 -3.33 -9.70 -0.82
N HIS A 26 -2.22 -9.27 -0.25
CA HIS A 26 -2.07 -7.94 0.35
C HIS A 26 -2.28 -6.82 -0.70
N SER A 27 -1.64 -6.92 -1.85
CA SER A 27 -1.81 -5.94 -2.95
C SER A 27 -3.28 -5.85 -3.40
N ILE A 28 -3.97 -6.99 -3.52
CA ILE A 28 -5.41 -7.02 -3.86
C ILE A 28 -6.26 -6.36 -2.77
N SER A 29 -6.05 -6.71 -1.51
CA SER A 29 -6.83 -6.17 -0.39
C SER A 29 -6.58 -4.67 -0.24
N THR A 30 -5.33 -4.23 -0.34
CA THR A 30 -4.96 -2.80 -0.32
C THR A 30 -5.66 -2.04 -1.43
N ALA A 31 -5.72 -2.60 -2.65
CA ALA A 31 -6.42 -1.97 -3.77
C ALA A 31 -7.94 -1.88 -3.53
N ILE A 32 -8.56 -2.91 -2.96
CA ILE A 32 -9.99 -2.90 -2.60
C ILE A 32 -10.26 -1.78 -1.59
N TYR A 33 -9.52 -1.72 -0.48
CA TYR A 33 -9.71 -0.69 0.54
C TYR A 33 -9.42 0.71 -0.01
N SER A 34 -8.37 0.88 -0.79
CA SER A 34 -8.04 2.17 -1.43
C SER A 34 -9.16 2.65 -2.34
N THR A 35 -9.69 1.77 -3.19
CA THR A 35 -10.79 2.10 -4.09
C THR A 35 -12.07 2.47 -3.32
N MET A 36 -12.41 1.71 -2.28
CA MET A 36 -13.58 2.00 -1.43
C MET A 36 -13.46 3.34 -0.70
N ILE A 37 -12.25 3.68 -0.22
CA ILE A 37 -12.01 5.00 0.37
C ILE A 37 -12.15 6.07 -0.71
N ALA A 38 -11.50 5.92 -1.86
CA ALA A 38 -11.46 6.90 -2.94
C ALA A 38 -12.86 7.20 -3.51
N ASP A 39 -13.68 6.17 -3.73
CA ASP A 39 -15.06 6.28 -4.23
C ASP A 39 -15.96 7.19 -3.39
N SER A 40 -15.64 7.33 -2.10
CA SER A 40 -16.35 8.25 -1.21
C SER A 40 -15.97 9.73 -1.36
N TYR A 41 -14.90 10.02 -2.09
CA TYR A 41 -14.38 11.39 -2.29
C TYR A 41 -14.38 11.85 -3.73
N THR A 42 -14.45 10.93 -4.69
CA THR A 42 -14.49 11.26 -6.11
C THR A 42 -15.30 10.23 -6.90
N GLN A 43 -15.98 10.69 -7.94
CA GLN A 43 -16.64 9.85 -8.95
C GLN A 43 -15.86 9.86 -10.27
N ASP A 44 -14.67 10.46 -10.30
CA ASP A 44 -13.79 10.44 -11.46
C ASP A 44 -13.20 9.05 -11.64
N LEU A 45 -13.66 8.35 -12.68
CA LEU A 45 -13.25 6.98 -12.97
C LEU A 45 -11.77 6.86 -13.34
N ASP A 46 -11.16 7.91 -13.90
CA ASP A 46 -9.74 7.89 -14.22
C ASP A 46 -8.89 7.94 -12.95
N ILE A 47 -9.24 8.82 -12.02
CA ILE A 47 -8.58 8.89 -10.69
C ILE A 47 -8.78 7.59 -9.92
N LEU A 48 -10.00 7.04 -9.87
CA LEU A 48 -10.26 5.77 -9.20
C LEU A 48 -9.43 4.62 -9.79
N LYS A 49 -9.32 4.57 -11.13
CA LYS A 49 -8.52 3.58 -11.84
C LYS A 49 -7.03 3.71 -11.47
N LYS A 50 -6.48 4.93 -11.47
CA LYS A 50 -5.06 5.17 -11.12
C LYS A 50 -4.75 4.77 -9.68
N ILE A 51 -5.63 5.11 -8.73
CA ILE A 51 -5.51 4.70 -7.33
C ILE A 51 -5.53 3.17 -7.20
N THR A 52 -6.49 2.53 -7.86
CA THR A 52 -6.63 1.07 -7.83
C THR A 52 -5.39 0.37 -8.39
N ILE A 53 -4.91 0.82 -9.56
CA ILE A 53 -3.70 0.28 -10.19
C ILE A 53 -2.49 0.51 -9.29
N GLY A 54 -2.28 1.73 -8.81
CA GLY A 54 -1.16 2.07 -7.93
C GLY A 54 -1.14 1.18 -6.67
N ALA A 55 -2.29 0.97 -6.05
CA ALA A 55 -2.42 0.08 -4.90
C ALA A 55 -2.21 -1.41 -5.25
N LEU A 56 -2.58 -1.86 -6.46
CA LEU A 56 -2.31 -3.23 -6.92
C LEU A 56 -0.82 -3.51 -7.14
N VAL A 57 -0.04 -2.50 -7.51
CA VAL A 57 1.36 -2.69 -7.91
C VAL A 57 2.34 -2.03 -6.94
N HIS A 58 1.86 -1.47 -5.80
CA HIS A 58 2.67 -0.66 -4.89
C HIS A 58 3.93 -1.38 -4.39
N ASP A 59 3.85 -2.68 -4.24
CA ASP A 59 4.88 -3.56 -3.68
C ASP A 59 5.73 -4.29 -4.74
N VAL A 60 5.54 -4.01 -6.04
CA VAL A 60 6.23 -4.73 -7.15
C VAL A 60 7.75 -4.76 -6.99
N GLY A 61 8.35 -3.72 -6.46
CA GLY A 61 9.79 -3.65 -6.22
C GLY A 61 10.33 -4.67 -5.22
N LYS A 62 9.48 -5.32 -4.44
CA LYS A 62 9.86 -6.44 -3.58
C LYS A 62 10.38 -7.64 -4.38
N ALA A 63 10.02 -7.74 -5.66
CA ALA A 63 10.55 -8.78 -6.55
C ALA A 63 12.07 -8.71 -6.75
N ALA A 64 12.66 -7.53 -6.56
CA ALA A 64 14.12 -7.34 -6.62
C ALA A 64 14.82 -7.53 -5.27
N ILE A 65 14.09 -7.78 -4.20
CA ILE A 65 14.67 -8.00 -2.86
C ILE A 65 14.93 -9.49 -2.65
N ALA A 66 16.11 -9.81 -2.13
CA ALA A 66 16.49 -11.19 -1.88
C ALA A 66 15.49 -11.90 -0.94
N LYS A 67 15.02 -13.08 -1.35
CA LYS A 67 13.96 -13.85 -0.66
C LYS A 67 14.29 -14.14 0.80
N ASN A 68 15.55 -14.44 1.11
CA ASN A 68 16.01 -14.67 2.48
C ASN A 68 15.86 -13.45 3.40
N VAL A 69 15.83 -12.24 2.84
CA VAL A 69 15.56 -11.01 3.60
C VAL A 69 14.07 -10.79 3.77
N LEU A 70 13.27 -10.99 2.69
CA LEU A 70 11.81 -10.83 2.73
C LEU A 70 11.12 -11.83 3.65
N GLU A 71 11.58 -13.08 3.68
CA GLU A 71 10.97 -14.20 4.44
C GLU A 71 11.67 -14.43 5.80
N LYS A 72 12.57 -13.54 6.22
CA LYS A 72 13.31 -13.71 7.46
C LYS A 72 12.38 -13.83 8.66
N LYS A 73 12.51 -14.93 9.40
CA LYS A 73 11.82 -15.14 10.68
C LYS A 73 12.58 -14.41 11.78
N GLY A 74 12.05 -13.30 12.29
CA GLY A 74 12.65 -12.51 13.37
C GLY A 74 12.90 -11.06 12.96
N LYS A 75 13.61 -10.33 13.83
CA LYS A 75 13.91 -8.91 13.57
C LYS A 75 14.91 -8.76 12.42
N LEU A 76 14.60 -7.84 11.52
CA LEU A 76 15.53 -7.39 10.49
C LEU A 76 16.63 -6.54 11.13
N THR A 77 17.85 -6.69 10.64
CA THR A 77 18.92 -5.75 10.94
C THR A 77 18.67 -4.41 10.23
N ASP A 78 19.36 -3.35 10.65
CA ASP A 78 19.25 -2.02 10.01
C ASP A 78 19.64 -2.09 8.52
N THR A 79 20.63 -2.91 8.18
CA THR A 79 21.05 -3.12 6.80
C THR A 79 19.96 -3.82 5.98
N GLU A 80 19.37 -4.87 6.49
CA GLU A 80 18.25 -5.56 5.84
C GLU A 80 17.02 -4.66 5.71
N MET A 81 16.71 -3.86 6.73
CA MET A 81 15.63 -2.88 6.67
C MET A 81 15.88 -1.83 5.57
N LYS A 82 17.12 -1.32 5.46
CA LYS A 82 17.49 -0.42 4.36
C LYS A 82 17.33 -1.06 2.99
N LEU A 83 17.63 -2.35 2.85
CA LEU A 83 17.40 -3.08 1.60
C LEU A 83 15.91 -3.19 1.27
N ILE A 84 15.07 -3.57 2.25
CA ILE A 84 13.62 -3.65 2.04
C ILE A 84 13.05 -2.29 1.63
N ARG A 85 13.44 -1.20 2.29
CA ARG A 85 12.96 0.15 1.94
C ARG A 85 13.24 0.58 0.50
N LYS A 86 14.23 -0.03 -0.15
CA LYS A 86 14.52 0.24 -1.57
C LYS A 86 13.42 -0.22 -2.53
N HIS A 87 12.49 -1.09 -2.09
CA HIS A 87 11.42 -1.56 -2.98
C HIS A 87 10.57 -0.41 -3.54
N CYS A 88 10.39 0.69 -2.81
CA CYS A 88 9.65 1.85 -3.30
C CYS A 88 10.33 2.48 -4.53
N VAL A 89 11.65 2.72 -4.45
CA VAL A 89 12.41 3.31 -5.55
C VAL A 89 12.51 2.33 -6.72
N ILE A 90 12.89 1.09 -6.44
CA ILE A 90 13.02 0.04 -7.46
C ILE A 90 11.65 -0.20 -8.15
N GLY A 91 10.58 -0.27 -7.37
CA GLY A 91 9.23 -0.45 -7.91
C GLY A 91 8.82 0.70 -8.84
N ALA A 92 9.06 1.94 -8.44
CA ALA A 92 8.78 3.11 -9.27
C ALA A 92 9.59 3.10 -10.58
N GLU A 93 10.88 2.71 -10.52
CA GLU A 93 11.72 2.54 -11.71
C GLU A 93 11.21 1.42 -12.62
N MET A 94 10.78 0.28 -12.06
CA MET A 94 10.27 -0.87 -12.83
C MET A 94 9.01 -0.52 -13.64
N ILE A 95 8.18 0.40 -13.15
CA ILE A 95 6.90 0.75 -13.78
C ILE A 95 6.90 2.10 -14.52
N ALA A 96 8.05 2.79 -14.59
CA ALA A 96 8.15 4.17 -15.07
C ALA A 96 7.58 4.38 -16.48
N ASP A 97 7.81 3.42 -17.39
CA ASP A 97 7.33 3.49 -18.77
C ASP A 97 5.98 2.78 -18.99
N MET A 98 5.38 2.24 -17.93
CA MET A 98 4.14 1.43 -18.02
C MET A 98 2.90 2.19 -17.58
N PHE A 99 3.03 3.13 -16.63
CA PHE A 99 1.90 3.76 -15.97
C PHE A 99 2.09 5.26 -15.79
N ASP A 100 0.95 5.95 -15.59
CA ASP A 100 0.89 7.39 -15.34
C ASP A 100 1.67 7.80 -14.08
N LYS A 101 2.03 9.09 -14.02
CA LYS A 101 2.79 9.67 -12.90
C LYS A 101 2.14 9.42 -11.54
N GLU A 102 0.82 9.46 -11.46
CA GLU A 102 0.08 9.23 -10.21
C GLU A 102 0.28 7.79 -9.69
N VAL A 103 0.28 6.80 -10.58
CA VAL A 103 0.58 5.40 -10.23
C VAL A 103 2.02 5.26 -9.74
N GLN A 104 2.97 5.88 -10.45
CA GLN A 104 4.37 5.87 -10.06
C GLN A 104 4.59 6.54 -8.69
N GLN A 105 3.90 7.65 -8.40
CA GLN A 105 3.95 8.33 -7.11
C GLN A 105 3.38 7.46 -5.98
N ILE A 106 2.32 6.70 -6.22
CA ILE A 106 1.80 5.75 -5.23
C ILE A 106 2.88 4.71 -4.90
N VAL A 107 3.47 4.08 -5.89
CA VAL A 107 4.52 3.06 -5.71
C VAL A 107 5.74 3.64 -4.97
N LEU A 108 6.17 4.85 -5.34
CA LEU A 108 7.33 5.50 -4.72
C LEU A 108 7.08 5.91 -3.27
N MET A 109 5.88 6.45 -2.97
CA MET A 109 5.65 7.26 -1.77
C MET A 109 4.68 6.63 -0.75
N HIS A 110 4.15 5.40 -0.97
CA HIS A 110 3.15 4.78 -0.07
C HIS A 110 3.65 4.55 1.37
N HIS A 111 4.93 4.65 1.63
CA HIS A 111 5.53 4.63 2.96
C HIS A 111 5.97 5.99 3.49
N GLU A 112 5.67 7.07 2.79
CA GLU A 112 5.87 8.41 3.34
C GLU A 112 4.90 8.69 4.48
N LYS A 113 5.30 9.62 5.36
CA LYS A 113 4.50 10.07 6.52
C LYS A 113 4.35 11.58 6.50
N LEU A 114 3.19 12.08 6.93
CA LEU A 114 2.87 13.51 6.92
C LEU A 114 3.81 14.35 7.80
N ASP A 115 4.46 13.73 8.78
CA ASP A 115 5.47 14.34 9.65
C ASP A 115 6.90 14.27 9.07
N GLY A 116 7.09 13.69 7.88
CA GLY A 116 8.39 13.51 7.22
C GLY A 116 9.21 12.32 7.77
N SER A 117 8.69 11.54 8.70
CA SER A 117 9.39 10.36 9.26
C SER A 117 9.35 9.13 8.35
N GLY A 118 8.68 9.24 7.19
CA GLY A 118 8.53 8.17 6.21
C GLY A 118 9.78 7.91 5.36
N TYR A 119 9.61 7.15 4.31
CA TYR A 119 10.64 6.85 3.32
C TYR A 119 10.01 6.61 1.94
N PRO A 120 10.75 6.69 0.82
CA PRO A 120 12.21 6.87 0.71
C PRO A 120 12.68 8.33 0.72
N LEU A 121 11.79 9.31 0.53
CA LEU A 121 12.14 10.73 0.35
C LEU A 121 12.16 11.50 1.68
N GLY A 122 11.40 11.06 2.68
CA GLY A 122 11.19 11.79 3.94
C GLY A 122 10.48 13.12 3.72
N THR A 123 9.58 13.18 2.73
CA THR A 123 8.85 14.40 2.38
C THR A 123 7.52 14.50 3.13
N THR A 124 7.10 15.74 3.40
CA THR A 124 5.75 16.07 3.91
C THR A 124 4.79 16.42 2.77
N GLU A 125 5.28 16.64 1.56
CA GLU A 125 4.48 16.93 0.36
C GLU A 125 3.99 15.65 -0.29
N ILE A 126 2.96 15.04 0.29
CA ILE A 126 2.41 13.76 -0.14
C ILE A 126 1.05 13.99 -0.80
N PRO A 127 0.87 13.61 -2.09
CA PRO A 127 -0.42 13.72 -2.76
C PRO A 127 -1.55 12.97 -2.02
N SER A 128 -2.77 13.49 -2.04
CA SER A 128 -3.90 12.94 -1.30
C SER A 128 -4.22 11.48 -1.65
N TYR A 129 -4.07 11.11 -2.92
CA TYR A 129 -4.26 9.74 -3.37
C TYR A 129 -3.17 8.77 -2.85
N VAL A 130 -1.94 9.24 -2.63
CA VAL A 130 -0.90 8.46 -1.95
C VAL A 130 -1.24 8.26 -0.48
N GLN A 131 -1.60 9.35 0.23
CA GLN A 131 -1.99 9.29 1.64
C GLN A 131 -3.12 8.29 1.90
N LEU A 132 -4.07 8.22 0.98
CA LEU A 132 -5.20 7.29 1.01
C LEU A 132 -4.71 5.83 0.90
N VAL A 133 -3.84 5.54 -0.07
CA VAL A 133 -3.25 4.20 -0.24
C VAL A 133 -2.39 3.81 0.96
N THR A 134 -1.61 4.75 1.52
CA THR A 134 -0.85 4.55 2.76
C THR A 134 -1.72 4.06 3.91
N VAL A 135 -2.90 4.66 4.11
CA VAL A 135 -3.83 4.24 5.18
C VAL A 135 -4.40 2.86 4.89
N ALA A 136 -4.77 2.56 3.64
CA ALA A 136 -5.28 1.26 3.23
C ALA A 136 -4.24 0.14 3.39
N ASP A 137 -2.98 0.39 3.01
CA ASP A 137 -1.86 -0.51 3.17
C ASP A 137 -1.61 -0.87 4.64
N ILE A 138 -1.48 0.14 5.50
CA ILE A 138 -1.30 -0.08 6.94
C ILE A 138 -2.48 -0.86 7.52
N TYR A 139 -3.71 -0.51 7.14
CA TYR A 139 -4.90 -1.21 7.61
C TYR A 139 -4.88 -2.69 7.23
N ASP A 140 -4.66 -3.02 5.94
CA ASP A 140 -4.58 -4.42 5.52
C ASP A 140 -3.44 -5.16 6.24
N ALA A 141 -2.27 -4.52 6.38
CA ALA A 141 -1.16 -5.10 7.13
C ALA A 141 -1.51 -5.41 8.61
N LEU A 142 -2.46 -4.70 9.20
CA LEU A 142 -2.93 -4.95 10.56
C LEU A 142 -3.96 -6.06 10.64
N VAL A 143 -4.92 -6.13 9.73
CA VAL A 143 -6.06 -7.07 9.77
C VAL A 143 -5.84 -8.38 9.01
N SER A 144 -4.73 -8.51 8.29
CA SER A 144 -4.35 -9.73 7.57
C SER A 144 -3.40 -10.61 8.40
N ASN A 145 -3.61 -11.94 8.32
CA ASN A 145 -2.69 -12.90 8.91
C ASN A 145 -1.38 -12.93 8.11
N ARG A 146 -0.26 -12.84 8.81
CA ARG A 146 1.09 -13.02 8.24
C ARG A 146 1.82 -14.15 8.95
N CYS A 147 2.82 -14.75 8.31
CA CYS A 147 3.54 -15.92 8.85
C CYS A 147 4.11 -15.72 10.27
N TYR A 148 4.33 -14.46 10.66
CA TYR A 148 4.92 -14.06 11.94
C TYR A 148 3.97 -13.27 12.85
N LYS A 149 2.68 -13.04 12.43
CA LYS A 149 1.75 -12.19 13.17
C LYS A 149 0.30 -12.59 12.88
N LYS A 150 -0.48 -12.81 13.93
CA LYS A 150 -1.94 -12.93 13.83
C LYS A 150 -2.58 -11.58 13.48
N ALA A 151 -3.67 -11.63 12.72
CA ALA A 151 -4.49 -10.48 12.43
C ALA A 151 -5.03 -9.83 13.71
N TYR A 152 -5.05 -8.51 13.74
CA TYR A 152 -5.80 -7.76 14.75
C TYR A 152 -7.29 -7.70 14.37
N SER A 153 -8.16 -7.48 15.35
CA SER A 153 -9.55 -7.12 15.06
C SER A 153 -9.61 -5.76 14.36
N HIS A 154 -10.74 -5.50 13.69
CA HIS A 154 -11.00 -4.20 13.08
C HIS A 154 -10.83 -3.05 14.07
N GLU A 155 -11.47 -3.15 15.24
CA GLU A 155 -11.46 -2.13 16.29
C GLU A 155 -10.03 -1.84 16.75
N LYS A 156 -9.21 -2.90 16.91
CA LYS A 156 -7.81 -2.74 17.31
C LYS A 156 -6.97 -2.10 16.22
N ALA A 157 -7.22 -2.43 14.96
CA ALA A 157 -6.53 -1.82 13.82
C ALA A 157 -6.87 -0.32 13.72
N ILE A 158 -8.14 0.05 13.87
CA ILE A 158 -8.58 1.46 13.87
C ILE A 158 -7.98 2.23 15.04
N GLU A 159 -7.95 1.66 16.26
CA GLU A 159 -7.26 2.27 17.41
C GLU A 159 -5.79 2.58 17.10
N MET A 160 -5.10 1.65 16.44
CA MET A 160 -3.68 1.84 16.08
C MET A 160 -3.51 2.92 15.02
N LEU A 161 -4.35 2.93 13.98
CA LEU A 161 -4.33 3.97 12.94
C LEU A 161 -4.62 5.36 13.51
N ARG A 162 -5.59 5.49 14.42
CA ARG A 162 -5.89 6.76 15.10
C ARG A 162 -4.68 7.29 15.90
N LYS A 163 -3.91 6.42 16.53
CA LYS A 163 -2.67 6.80 17.21
C LYS A 163 -1.63 7.38 16.25
N GLU A 164 -1.48 6.78 15.06
CA GLU A 164 -0.61 7.31 14.01
C GLU A 164 -1.13 8.67 13.49
N ALA A 165 -2.45 8.82 13.34
CA ALA A 165 -3.07 10.06 12.88
C ALA A 165 -2.89 11.20 13.89
N VAL A 166 -3.07 10.96 15.19
CA VAL A 166 -2.82 11.94 16.27
C VAL A 166 -1.36 12.41 16.28
N GLN A 167 -0.42 11.55 15.86
CA GLN A 167 1.00 11.92 15.71
C GLN A 167 1.29 12.62 14.37
N ASN A 168 0.28 12.99 13.60
CA ASN A 168 0.39 13.58 12.28
C ASN A 168 1.22 12.73 11.28
N LYS A 169 1.16 11.41 11.38
CA LYS A 169 1.86 10.50 10.47
C LYS A 169 1.00 10.10 9.27
N ILE A 170 -0.30 9.94 9.48
CA ILE A 170 -1.26 9.58 8.44
C ILE A 170 -2.50 10.45 8.53
N ASN A 171 -3.29 10.49 7.46
CA ASN A 171 -4.47 11.34 7.38
C ASN A 171 -5.67 10.71 8.10
N GLU A 172 -6.12 11.35 9.19
CA GLU A 172 -7.26 10.92 10.01
C GLU A 172 -8.55 10.74 9.19
N LYS A 173 -8.79 11.61 8.22
CA LYS A 173 -9.98 11.55 7.35
C LYS A 173 -10.11 10.17 6.68
N TYR A 174 -9.02 9.59 6.21
CA TYR A 174 -9.02 8.27 5.55
C TYR A 174 -9.13 7.13 6.57
N VAL A 175 -8.61 7.31 7.78
CA VAL A 175 -8.79 6.37 8.90
C VAL A 175 -10.27 6.25 9.27
N GLU A 176 -10.95 7.38 9.44
CA GLU A 176 -12.38 7.37 9.77
C GLU A 176 -13.23 6.82 8.63
N ARG A 177 -12.80 7.00 7.38
CA ARG A 177 -13.50 6.38 6.25
C ARG A 177 -13.37 4.86 6.25
N ILE A 178 -12.18 4.30 6.48
CA ILE A 178 -12.01 2.84 6.65
C ILE A 178 -12.87 2.31 7.80
N ASN A 179 -12.90 3.03 8.91
CA ASN A 179 -13.74 2.66 10.06
C ASN A 179 -15.21 2.54 9.67
N ALA A 180 -15.73 3.51 8.91
CA ALA A 180 -17.11 3.52 8.45
C ALA A 180 -17.48 2.40 7.46
N LEU A 181 -16.51 1.89 6.67
CA LEU A 181 -16.76 0.85 5.66
C LEU A 181 -17.13 -0.51 6.25
N ARG A 182 -16.84 -0.78 7.51
CA ARG A 182 -17.12 -2.05 8.20
C ARG A 182 -18.19 -1.97 9.27
N GLN A 183 -18.83 -0.82 9.48
CA GLN A 183 -20.00 -0.77 10.34
C GLN A 183 -21.17 -1.38 9.55
N PRO A 184 -21.81 -2.48 10.02
CA PRO A 184 -23.04 -2.96 9.39
C PRO A 184 -24.10 -1.89 9.56
N ASN A 185 -24.79 -1.54 8.47
CA ASN A 185 -26.04 -0.76 8.50
C ASN A 185 -27.12 -1.53 9.29
#